data_31283cd9c2cbd07f60e593ddb14deabf
#
_entry.id   31283cd9c2cbd07f60e593ddb14deabf
#
_cell.length_a   1.000
_cell.length_b   1.000
_cell.length_c   1.000
_cell.angle_alpha   90.00
_cell.angle_beta   90.00
_cell.angle_gamma   90.00
#
_symmetry.space_group_name_H-M   'P 1'
#
loop_
_entity.id
_entity.type
_entity.pdbx_description
1 polymer ?
#
loop_
_entity_poly.entity_id
_entity_poly.type
_entity_poly.pdbx_seq_one_letter_code
_entity_poly.pdbx_strand_id
1 'polypeptide(L)'
;AGLQRMLWTKARMALREVGSRFVHSRNLSYQDLYNKRVTVVGCGAIGSFVAAALVRLGGGTGKLGRLKLIDPDDLGPENLGRHVLGYPALMQTKAGALRDELLRQFPHSAIEAHACSVFDHAQLFAAELIVDATGEESVSEYLNGLRLQRGTLTPLLHVWIRGNGESVQALWADAEGGACYRCLLVPDARFHRKERFPLLKTDPLQRTDGCRAYTPYAVSAPMQAAALAADMVCGWLQGDPSPRFRTRSQENADVYRVKNQNLTRMDGCPACARP
;
A
#
# COMPACT_ATOMS: atom_id res chain seq x y z
N ALA A 1 73.27 -18.38 4.29
CA ALA A 1 72.25 -17.72 5.07
C ALA A 1 71.20 -17.17 4.12
N GLY A 2 70.10 -17.91 3.89
CA GLY A 2 68.99 -17.48 3.02
C GLY A 2 68.01 -16.67 3.81
N LEU A 3 67.88 -15.40 3.46
CA LEU A 3 66.79 -14.57 3.93
C LEU A 3 65.51 -15.00 3.22
N GLN A 4 64.67 -15.69 3.91
CA GLN A 4 63.30 -15.91 3.49
C GLN A 4 62.55 -14.56 3.53
N ARG A 5 62.30 -13.95 2.36
CA ARG A 5 61.37 -12.81 2.21
C ARG A 5 59.97 -13.32 2.56
N MET A 6 59.48 -13.02 3.74
CA MET A 6 58.05 -13.13 4.05
C MET A 6 57.30 -12.18 3.17
N LEU A 7 56.63 -12.70 2.17
CA LEU A 7 55.66 -11.98 1.36
C LEU A 7 54.41 -11.71 2.24
N TRP A 8 54.29 -10.49 2.78
CA TRP A 8 53.07 -10.04 3.40
C TRP A 8 52.02 -9.78 2.32
N THR A 9 51.11 -10.72 2.17
CA THR A 9 49.90 -10.51 1.34
C THR A 9 49.05 -9.49 2.08
N LYS A 10 49.03 -8.25 1.59
CA LYS A 10 48.09 -7.24 2.07
C LYS A 10 46.68 -7.66 1.68
N ALA A 11 45.97 -8.32 2.59
CA ALA A 11 44.54 -8.54 2.43
C ALA A 11 43.82 -7.17 2.47
N ARG A 12 43.27 -6.71 1.37
CA ARG A 12 42.38 -5.56 1.36
C ARG A 12 41.03 -5.97 1.95
N MET A 13 40.79 -5.61 3.22
CA MET A 13 39.46 -5.73 3.79
C MET A 13 38.63 -4.53 3.36
N ALA A 14 37.58 -4.77 2.58
CA ALA A 14 36.56 -3.78 2.29
C ALA A 14 35.52 -3.80 3.43
N LEU A 15 35.51 -2.78 4.28
CA LEU A 15 34.44 -2.55 5.23
C LEU A 15 33.22 -2.01 4.48
N ARG A 16 32.08 -2.66 4.67
CA ARG A 16 30.80 -2.18 4.12
C ARG A 16 29.86 -1.85 5.26
N GLU A 17 29.23 -0.69 5.18
CA GLU A 17 28.18 -0.31 6.10
C GLU A 17 26.92 -1.11 5.82
N VAL A 18 26.37 -1.75 6.88
CA VAL A 18 25.13 -2.53 6.84
C VAL A 18 24.12 -2.02 7.88
N GLY A 19 24.35 -0.84 8.44
CA GLY A 19 23.44 -0.23 9.38
C GLY A 19 22.09 0.08 8.75
N SER A 20 21.01 -0.04 9.54
CA SER A 20 19.64 0.19 9.04
C SER A 20 19.48 1.57 8.39
N ARG A 21 20.07 2.61 8.95
CA ARG A 21 20.03 3.95 8.34
C ARG A 21 20.63 3.96 6.94
N PHE A 22 21.81 3.39 6.77
CA PHE A 22 22.47 3.33 5.47
C PHE A 22 21.65 2.52 4.46
N VAL A 23 21.16 1.33 4.86
CA VAL A 23 20.42 0.43 3.96
C VAL A 23 19.18 1.11 3.38
N HIS A 24 18.41 1.85 4.19
CA HIS A 24 17.15 2.43 3.75
C HIS A 24 17.28 3.83 3.13
N SER A 25 18.20 4.67 3.63
CA SER A 25 18.32 6.05 3.18
C SER A 25 19.27 6.26 1.99
N ARG A 26 20.24 5.36 1.77
CA ARG A 26 21.29 5.53 0.77
C ARG A 26 20.80 5.85 -0.64
N ASN A 27 19.68 5.25 -1.04
CA ASN A 27 19.13 5.39 -2.39
C ASN A 27 18.07 6.50 -2.50
N LEU A 28 17.83 7.23 -1.41
CA LEU A 28 16.87 8.33 -1.35
C LEU A 28 17.60 9.67 -1.27
N SER A 29 17.10 10.68 -1.98
CA SER A 29 17.56 12.07 -1.88
C SER A 29 16.77 12.88 -0.83
N TYR A 30 15.89 12.24 -0.08
CA TYR A 30 14.99 12.80 0.92
C TYR A 30 14.88 11.84 2.12
N GLN A 31 14.13 12.26 3.16
CA GLN A 31 13.93 11.43 4.36
C GLN A 31 13.13 10.17 4.04
N ASP A 32 13.55 9.05 4.64
CA ASP A 32 12.84 7.78 4.63
C ASP A 32 11.75 7.73 5.72
N LEU A 33 11.11 6.57 5.89
CA LEU A 33 10.09 6.33 6.92
C LEU A 33 10.66 6.13 8.34
N TYR A 34 11.91 6.50 8.59
CA TYR A 34 12.52 6.37 9.91
C TYR A 34 11.71 7.12 10.98
N ASN A 35 11.45 6.43 12.09
CA ASN A 35 10.59 6.90 13.19
C ASN A 35 9.11 7.13 12.83
N LYS A 36 8.67 6.78 11.61
CA LYS A 36 7.26 6.90 11.23
C LYS A 36 6.46 5.67 11.63
N ARG A 37 5.24 5.91 12.09
CA ARG A 37 4.24 4.87 12.36
C ARG A 37 3.31 4.75 11.17
N VAL A 38 3.35 3.61 10.50
CA VAL A 38 2.55 3.35 9.29
C VAL A 38 1.68 2.12 9.53
N THR A 39 0.43 2.21 9.14
CA THR A 39 -0.51 1.06 9.17
C THR A 39 -0.89 0.68 7.75
N VAL A 40 -0.79 -0.59 7.41
CA VAL A 40 -1.29 -1.18 6.17
C VAL A 40 -2.52 -2.02 6.51
N VAL A 41 -3.63 -1.71 5.88
CA VAL A 41 -4.89 -2.46 5.97
C VAL A 41 -5.05 -3.27 4.70
N GLY A 42 -5.23 -4.58 4.86
CA GLY A 42 -5.18 -5.56 3.76
C GLY A 42 -3.75 -6.02 3.48
N CYS A 43 -3.48 -7.30 3.71
CA CYS A 43 -2.21 -7.97 3.40
C CYS A 43 -2.38 -8.97 2.24
N GLY A 44 -3.35 -8.76 1.38
CA GLY A 44 -3.58 -9.55 0.17
C GLY A 44 -2.60 -9.20 -0.96
N ALA A 45 -3.03 -9.38 -2.20
CA ALA A 45 -2.21 -9.16 -3.38
C ALA A 45 -1.53 -7.78 -3.40
N ILE A 46 -2.28 -6.70 -3.22
CA ILE A 46 -1.73 -5.33 -3.22
C ILE A 46 -0.90 -5.09 -1.95
N GLY A 47 -1.50 -5.36 -0.78
CA GLY A 47 -0.90 -5.00 0.51
C GLY A 47 0.40 -5.71 0.81
N SER A 48 0.58 -6.93 0.32
CA SER A 48 1.86 -7.66 0.49
C SER A 48 3.02 -6.95 -0.20
N PHE A 49 2.82 -6.49 -1.44
CA PHE A 49 3.84 -5.71 -2.16
C PHE A 49 3.99 -4.29 -1.61
N VAL A 50 2.91 -3.66 -1.14
CA VAL A 50 2.95 -2.36 -0.46
C VAL A 50 3.80 -2.47 0.81
N ALA A 51 3.53 -3.44 1.68
CA ALA A 51 4.31 -3.65 2.90
C ALA A 51 5.80 -3.89 2.61
N ALA A 52 6.09 -4.71 1.58
CA ALA A 52 7.46 -4.96 1.14
C ALA A 52 8.16 -3.69 0.61
N ALA A 53 7.44 -2.80 -0.07
CA ALA A 53 7.97 -1.51 -0.51
C ALA A 53 8.20 -0.57 0.68
N LEU A 54 7.24 -0.47 1.61
CA LEU A 54 7.33 0.41 2.78
C LEU A 54 8.48 0.03 3.71
N VAL A 55 8.74 -1.27 3.93
CA VAL A 55 9.91 -1.72 4.71
C VAL A 55 11.20 -1.26 4.04
N ARG A 56 11.31 -1.35 2.71
CA ARG A 56 12.47 -0.87 1.95
C ARG A 56 12.65 0.65 2.03
N LEU A 57 11.55 1.39 2.19
CA LEU A 57 11.57 2.83 2.46
C LEU A 57 11.85 3.17 3.95
N GLY A 58 12.24 2.20 4.77
CA GLY A 58 12.56 2.40 6.17
C GLY A 58 11.37 2.26 7.13
N GLY A 59 10.24 1.71 6.67
CA GLY A 59 9.08 1.43 7.52
C GLY A 59 9.42 0.48 8.68
N GLY A 60 9.02 0.84 9.89
CA GLY A 60 9.33 0.10 11.10
C GLY A 60 10.73 0.36 11.66
N THR A 61 11.52 1.29 11.09
CA THR A 61 12.88 1.59 11.59
C THR A 61 12.90 2.79 12.53
N GLY A 62 13.89 2.82 13.41
CA GLY A 62 14.05 3.83 14.42
C GLY A 62 13.29 3.54 15.73
N LYS A 63 13.54 4.35 16.75
CA LYS A 63 13.00 4.12 18.09
C LYS A 63 11.46 4.19 18.14
N LEU A 64 10.87 5.10 17.37
CA LEU A 64 9.42 5.33 17.32
C LEU A 64 8.73 4.65 16.13
N GLY A 65 9.52 4.22 15.13
CA GLY A 65 9.00 3.63 13.91
C GLY A 65 8.27 2.32 14.17
N ARG A 66 7.11 2.15 13.52
CA ARG A 66 6.29 0.92 13.55
C ARG A 66 5.63 0.73 12.20
N LEU A 67 5.65 -0.48 11.70
CA LEU A 67 4.83 -0.92 10.58
C LEU A 67 3.80 -1.91 11.10
N LYS A 68 2.53 -1.54 11.05
CA LYS A 68 1.42 -2.36 11.48
C LYS A 68 0.72 -2.96 10.26
N LEU A 69 0.50 -4.26 10.26
CA LEU A 69 -0.17 -5.04 9.23
C LEU A 69 -1.50 -5.57 9.79
N ILE A 70 -2.62 -5.31 9.11
CA ILE A 70 -3.96 -5.72 9.55
C ILE A 70 -4.63 -6.48 8.40
N ASP A 71 -4.98 -7.74 8.63
CA ASP A 71 -5.71 -8.59 7.70
C ASP A 71 -6.36 -9.75 8.45
N PRO A 72 -7.65 -10.03 8.28
CA PRO A 72 -8.34 -11.12 8.97
C PRO A 72 -8.09 -12.50 8.36
N ASP A 73 -7.60 -12.57 7.12
CA ASP A 73 -7.60 -13.80 6.33
C ASP A 73 -6.34 -14.63 6.51
N ASP A 74 -6.49 -15.93 6.21
CA ASP A 74 -5.39 -16.85 5.96
C ASP A 74 -4.96 -16.82 4.49
N LEU A 75 -3.71 -17.24 4.23
CA LEU A 75 -3.17 -17.34 2.87
C LEU A 75 -3.65 -18.64 2.23
N GLY A 76 -4.50 -18.53 1.22
CA GLY A 76 -4.97 -19.65 0.41
C GLY A 76 -4.14 -19.89 -0.85
N PRO A 77 -4.31 -21.07 -1.49
CA PRO A 77 -3.63 -21.40 -2.75
C PRO A 77 -3.92 -20.40 -3.88
N GLU A 78 -5.14 -19.85 -3.91
CA GLU A 78 -5.60 -18.85 -4.88
C GLU A 78 -4.87 -17.51 -4.78
N ASN A 79 -4.16 -17.28 -3.68
CA ASN A 79 -3.37 -16.07 -3.47
C ASN A 79 -1.96 -16.17 -4.05
N LEU A 80 -1.35 -17.38 -4.09
CA LEU A 80 0.08 -17.58 -4.35
C LEU A 80 0.56 -16.96 -5.66
N GLY A 81 -0.24 -17.02 -6.73
CA GLY A 81 0.14 -16.48 -8.04
C GLY A 81 0.22 -14.95 -8.11
N ARG A 82 -0.21 -14.23 -7.06
CA ARG A 82 -0.28 -12.77 -7.04
C ARG A 82 0.11 -12.14 -5.68
N HIS A 83 0.82 -12.90 -4.85
CA HIS A 83 1.22 -12.49 -3.50
C HIS A 83 2.74 -12.56 -3.35
N VAL A 84 3.30 -11.78 -2.42
CA VAL A 84 4.74 -11.82 -2.09
C VAL A 84 5.13 -13.16 -1.43
N LEU A 85 4.21 -13.74 -0.67
CA LEU A 85 4.42 -15.03 0.01
C LEU A 85 4.21 -16.20 -0.96
N GLY A 86 4.89 -17.31 -0.67
CA GLY A 86 4.81 -18.55 -1.41
C GLY A 86 4.31 -19.73 -0.57
N TYR A 87 4.47 -20.94 -1.08
CA TYR A 87 3.99 -22.20 -0.48
C TYR A 87 4.27 -22.37 1.02
N PRO A 88 5.44 -21.99 1.57
CA PRO A 88 5.71 -22.17 3.00
C PRO A 88 4.76 -21.41 3.94
N ALA A 89 4.05 -20.40 3.42
CA ALA A 89 3.11 -19.58 4.19
C ALA A 89 1.65 -20.02 4.06
N LEU A 90 1.35 -21.08 3.29
CA LEU A 90 -0.01 -21.58 3.14
C LEU A 90 -0.65 -21.88 4.50
N MET A 91 -1.93 -21.55 4.63
CA MET A 91 -2.76 -21.74 5.82
C MET A 91 -2.29 -20.96 7.06
N GLN A 92 -1.35 -20.04 6.90
CA GLN A 92 -0.98 -19.08 7.94
C GLN A 92 -1.76 -17.78 7.73
N THR A 93 -1.98 -17.01 8.80
CA THR A 93 -2.60 -15.69 8.68
C THR A 93 -1.76 -14.79 7.78
N LYS A 94 -2.38 -14.11 6.80
CA LYS A 94 -1.68 -13.24 5.84
C LYS A 94 -0.80 -12.21 6.55
N ALA A 95 -1.35 -11.54 7.56
CA ALA A 95 -0.61 -10.52 8.32
C ALA A 95 0.59 -11.11 9.07
N GLY A 96 0.43 -12.26 9.73
CA GLY A 96 1.47 -12.95 10.49
C GLY A 96 2.60 -13.44 9.59
N ALA A 97 2.27 -14.19 8.54
CA ALA A 97 3.24 -14.73 7.60
C ALA A 97 4.01 -13.62 6.86
N LEU A 98 3.32 -12.53 6.49
CA LEU A 98 3.95 -11.38 5.84
C LEU A 98 4.93 -10.67 6.77
N ARG A 99 4.56 -10.46 8.05
CA ARG A 99 5.48 -9.93 9.07
C ARG A 99 6.75 -10.78 9.15
N ASP A 100 6.60 -12.09 9.28
CA ASP A 100 7.71 -13.00 9.49
C ASP A 100 8.65 -13.03 8.26
N GLU A 101 8.11 -13.02 7.06
CA GLU A 101 8.90 -12.90 5.83
C GLU A 101 9.65 -11.58 5.74
N LEU A 102 9.01 -10.47 6.07
CA LEU A 102 9.65 -9.15 6.06
C LEU A 102 10.73 -9.03 7.14
N LEU A 103 10.52 -9.60 8.35
CA LEU A 103 11.52 -9.63 9.41
C LEU A 103 12.70 -10.53 9.06
N ARG A 104 12.50 -11.60 8.28
CA ARG A 104 13.60 -12.43 7.78
C ARG A 104 14.51 -11.64 6.84
N GLN A 105 13.95 -10.71 6.05
CA GLN A 105 14.71 -9.85 5.13
C GLN A 105 15.29 -8.61 5.84
N PHE A 106 14.54 -8.02 6.77
CA PHE A 106 14.87 -6.78 7.48
C PHE A 106 14.69 -6.93 8.99
N PRO A 107 15.59 -7.67 9.69
CA PRO A 107 15.40 -8.06 11.09
C PRO A 107 15.43 -6.90 12.08
N HIS A 108 15.86 -5.73 11.64
CA HIS A 108 15.91 -4.51 12.45
C HIS A 108 14.63 -3.67 12.40
N SER A 109 13.63 -4.09 11.60
CA SER A 109 12.34 -3.38 11.49
C SER A 109 11.38 -3.81 12.60
N ALA A 110 10.64 -2.88 13.18
CA ALA A 110 9.57 -3.15 14.12
C ALA A 110 8.24 -3.32 13.35
N ILE A 111 7.83 -4.57 13.12
CA ILE A 111 6.64 -4.92 12.37
C ILE A 111 5.66 -5.65 13.29
N GLU A 112 4.44 -5.16 13.36
CA GLU A 112 3.33 -5.75 14.12
C GLU A 112 2.31 -6.37 13.16
N ALA A 113 1.78 -7.54 13.48
CA ALA A 113 0.76 -8.21 12.69
C ALA A 113 -0.51 -8.43 13.55
N HIS A 114 -1.64 -8.08 12.98
CA HIS A 114 -2.95 -8.22 13.59
C HIS A 114 -3.85 -9.01 12.64
N ALA A 115 -4.08 -10.29 12.98
CA ALA A 115 -4.98 -11.18 12.26
C ALA A 115 -6.43 -10.92 12.71
N CYS A 116 -6.94 -9.74 12.38
CA CYS A 116 -8.29 -9.31 12.75
C CYS A 116 -8.89 -8.40 11.68
N SER A 117 -10.19 -8.25 11.71
CA SER A 117 -10.89 -7.28 10.88
C SER A 117 -10.50 -5.84 11.27
N VAL A 118 -10.34 -4.98 10.27
CA VAL A 118 -10.12 -3.55 10.51
C VAL A 118 -11.28 -2.89 11.26
N PHE A 119 -12.49 -3.44 11.13
CA PHE A 119 -13.67 -2.95 11.85
C PHE A 119 -13.56 -3.12 13.37
N ASP A 120 -12.78 -4.11 13.82
CA ASP A 120 -12.56 -4.42 15.22
C ASP A 120 -11.28 -3.79 15.79
N HIS A 121 -10.52 -3.06 14.98
CA HIS A 121 -9.23 -2.52 15.38
C HIS A 121 -9.33 -1.10 15.97
N ALA A 122 -9.31 -0.99 17.30
CA ALA A 122 -9.58 0.26 18.03
C ALA A 122 -8.55 1.39 17.80
N GLN A 123 -7.28 1.06 17.55
CA GLN A 123 -6.17 2.03 17.48
C GLN A 123 -5.65 2.28 16.05
N LEU A 124 -6.53 2.25 15.07
CA LEU A 124 -6.17 2.39 13.67
C LEU A 124 -5.43 3.72 13.38
N PHE A 125 -5.95 4.82 13.92
CA PHE A 125 -5.42 6.17 13.70
C PHE A 125 -4.28 6.59 14.66
N ALA A 126 -3.71 5.66 15.42
CA ALA A 126 -2.47 5.89 16.16
C ALA A 126 -1.22 5.85 15.23
N ALA A 127 -1.40 6.05 13.94
CA ALA A 127 -0.38 6.07 12.90
C ALA A 127 -0.25 7.47 12.29
N GLU A 128 0.88 7.73 11.64
CA GLU A 128 1.13 8.96 10.86
C GLU A 128 0.73 8.80 9.39
N LEU A 129 0.50 7.55 8.95
CA LEU A 129 -0.03 7.22 7.64
C LEU A 129 -0.79 5.91 7.74
N ILE A 130 -1.94 5.85 7.09
CA ILE A 130 -2.70 4.61 6.88
C ILE A 130 -2.73 4.34 5.38
N VAL A 131 -2.42 3.10 4.98
CA VAL A 131 -2.54 2.64 3.60
C VAL A 131 -3.63 1.57 3.56
N ASP A 132 -4.70 1.86 2.86
CA ASP A 132 -5.75 0.92 2.52
C ASP A 132 -5.39 0.23 1.21
N ALA A 133 -5.00 -1.02 1.30
CA ALA A 133 -4.59 -1.88 0.19
C ALA A 133 -5.54 -3.09 0.03
N THR A 134 -6.76 -2.98 0.55
CA THR A 134 -7.75 -4.06 0.48
C THR A 134 -8.33 -4.20 -0.92
N GLY A 135 -8.51 -3.10 -1.65
CA GLY A 135 -9.27 -3.06 -2.88
C GLY A 135 -10.77 -3.26 -2.66
N GLU A 136 -11.23 -3.30 -1.41
CA GLU A 136 -12.62 -3.51 -1.00
C GLU A 136 -13.31 -2.17 -0.75
N GLU A 137 -14.33 -1.84 -1.55
CA GLU A 137 -15.03 -0.55 -1.46
C GLU A 137 -15.64 -0.32 -0.08
N SER A 138 -16.21 -1.36 0.54
CA SER A 138 -16.81 -1.27 1.88
C SER A 138 -15.80 -0.89 2.96
N VAL A 139 -14.59 -1.43 2.88
CA VAL A 139 -13.48 -1.09 3.78
C VAL A 139 -13.01 0.33 3.53
N SER A 140 -12.83 0.71 2.27
CA SER A 140 -12.41 2.07 1.89
C SER A 140 -13.41 3.12 2.36
N GLU A 141 -14.71 2.87 2.20
CA GLU A 141 -15.77 3.76 2.70
C GLU A 141 -15.77 3.86 4.23
N TYR A 142 -15.61 2.74 4.93
CA TYR A 142 -15.50 2.71 6.40
C TYR A 142 -14.33 3.56 6.90
N LEU A 143 -13.12 3.31 6.36
CA LEU A 143 -11.91 4.03 6.74
C LEU A 143 -12.04 5.54 6.46
N ASN A 144 -12.59 5.89 5.31
CA ASN A 144 -12.88 7.27 4.94
C ASN A 144 -13.87 7.93 5.91
N GLY A 145 -14.97 7.24 6.23
CA GLY A 145 -15.98 7.71 7.18
C GLY A 145 -15.41 7.92 8.56
N LEU A 146 -14.64 6.95 9.07
CA LEU A 146 -14.01 7.01 10.38
C LEU A 146 -12.98 8.15 10.48
N ARG A 147 -12.20 8.37 9.41
CA ARG A 147 -11.27 9.50 9.32
C ARG A 147 -12.00 10.85 9.42
N LEU A 148 -13.08 11.02 8.68
CA LEU A 148 -13.88 12.25 8.67
C LEU A 148 -14.59 12.50 10.01
N GLN A 149 -15.14 11.45 10.63
CA GLN A 149 -15.79 11.55 11.94
C GLN A 149 -14.82 11.96 13.05
N ARG A 150 -13.60 11.44 13.02
CA ARG A 150 -12.58 11.75 14.02
C ARG A 150 -11.89 13.10 13.79
N GLY A 151 -12.08 13.73 12.63
CA GLY A 151 -11.37 14.96 12.27
C GLY A 151 -9.85 14.82 12.32
N THR A 152 -9.34 13.60 12.12
CA THR A 152 -7.90 13.34 12.24
C THR A 152 -7.11 13.92 11.08
N LEU A 153 -5.90 14.40 11.38
CA LEU A 153 -4.93 14.87 10.39
C LEU A 153 -4.17 13.73 9.70
N THR A 154 -4.31 12.50 10.20
CA THR A 154 -3.63 11.34 9.63
C THR A 154 -4.05 11.12 8.18
N PRO A 155 -3.12 11.16 7.21
CA PRO A 155 -3.43 10.84 5.83
C PRO A 155 -3.87 9.40 5.66
N LEU A 156 -4.77 9.19 4.70
CA LEU A 156 -5.26 7.88 4.30
C LEU A 156 -5.03 7.71 2.79
N LEU A 157 -4.17 6.76 2.44
CA LEU A 157 -3.88 6.39 1.07
C LEU A 157 -4.70 5.15 0.71
N HIS A 158 -5.66 5.30 -0.19
CA HIS A 158 -6.37 4.18 -0.79
C HIS A 158 -5.67 3.76 -2.09
N VAL A 159 -5.51 2.46 -2.32
CA VAL A 159 -4.94 1.92 -3.56
C VAL A 159 -5.69 0.67 -4.00
N TRP A 160 -6.05 0.60 -5.29
CA TRP A 160 -6.84 -0.50 -5.84
C TRP A 160 -6.51 -0.79 -7.31
N ILE A 161 -6.88 -1.98 -7.75
CA ILE A 161 -6.77 -2.45 -9.13
C ILE A 161 -8.12 -2.24 -9.83
N ARG A 162 -8.07 -1.91 -11.13
CA ARG A 162 -9.25 -1.73 -11.99
C ARG A 162 -9.28 -2.82 -13.07
N GLY A 163 -10.49 -3.37 -13.24
CA GLY A 163 -10.73 -4.40 -14.25
C GLY A 163 -9.90 -5.66 -14.03
N ASN A 164 -9.45 -6.27 -15.10
CA ASN A 164 -8.55 -7.43 -15.06
C ASN A 164 -7.07 -7.05 -14.93
N GLY A 165 -6.79 -5.91 -14.31
CA GLY A 165 -5.46 -5.37 -14.13
C GLY A 165 -5.06 -4.35 -15.17
N GLU A 166 -6.00 -3.88 -16.00
CA GLU A 166 -5.75 -2.87 -17.02
C GLU A 166 -5.20 -1.59 -16.43
N SER A 167 -5.60 -1.27 -15.21
CA SER A 167 -5.14 -0.07 -14.53
C SER A 167 -5.08 -0.26 -13.02
N VAL A 168 -4.34 0.64 -12.38
CA VAL A 168 -4.32 0.83 -10.93
C VAL A 168 -4.61 2.28 -10.61
N GLN A 169 -5.31 2.51 -9.51
CA GLN A 169 -5.65 3.85 -9.04
C GLN A 169 -5.29 4.00 -7.58
N ALA A 170 -4.99 5.23 -7.18
CA ALA A 170 -4.77 5.57 -5.78
C ALA A 170 -5.30 6.97 -5.47
N LEU A 171 -5.80 7.14 -4.24
CA LEU A 171 -6.27 8.40 -3.70
C LEU A 171 -5.58 8.69 -2.37
N TRP A 172 -4.93 9.83 -2.28
CA TRP A 172 -4.40 10.39 -1.05
C TRP A 172 -5.44 11.33 -0.43
N ALA A 173 -6.01 10.95 0.70
CA ALA A 173 -6.96 11.75 1.46
C ALA A 173 -6.29 12.28 2.73
N ASP A 174 -6.11 13.60 2.81
CA ASP A 174 -5.56 14.31 3.97
C ASP A 174 -6.49 15.42 4.46
N ALA A 175 -6.03 16.21 5.42
CA ALA A 175 -6.83 17.29 6.05
C ALA A 175 -6.93 18.56 5.17
N GLU A 176 -6.12 18.68 4.12
CA GLU A 176 -5.97 19.93 3.36
C GLU A 176 -7.08 20.19 2.33
N GLY A 177 -8.24 19.57 2.50
CA GLY A 177 -9.45 19.97 1.77
C GLY A 177 -9.68 19.32 0.41
N GLY A 178 -8.88 18.32 0.06
CA GLY A 178 -9.09 17.52 -1.14
C GLY A 178 -10.32 16.61 -1.08
N ALA A 179 -10.59 15.91 -2.19
CA ALA A 179 -11.65 14.91 -2.27
C ALA A 179 -11.44 13.80 -1.26
N CYS A 180 -12.50 13.32 -0.65
CA CYS A 180 -12.50 12.07 0.11
C CYS A 180 -12.81 10.89 -0.81
N TYR A 181 -12.67 9.65 -0.32
CA TYR A 181 -12.94 8.45 -1.13
C TYR A 181 -14.34 8.48 -1.75
N ARG A 182 -15.36 8.92 -1.01
CA ARG A 182 -16.74 9.02 -1.49
C ARG A 182 -16.93 10.06 -2.61
N CYS A 183 -16.03 11.03 -2.77
CA CYS A 183 -16.06 11.97 -3.89
C CYS A 183 -15.68 11.33 -5.24
N LEU A 184 -15.22 10.08 -5.26
CA LEU A 184 -14.98 9.33 -6.50
C LEU A 184 -16.26 8.76 -7.11
N LEU A 185 -17.37 8.76 -6.36
CA LEU A 185 -18.66 8.25 -6.77
C LEU A 185 -19.65 9.42 -6.90
N VAL A 186 -20.36 9.48 -8.01
CA VAL A 186 -21.43 10.46 -8.21
C VAL A 186 -22.61 10.08 -7.31
N PRO A 187 -23.21 11.03 -6.54
CA PRO A 187 -24.43 10.77 -5.81
C PRO A 187 -25.53 10.43 -6.81
N ASP A 188 -26.08 9.24 -6.71
CA ASP A 188 -27.24 8.85 -7.50
C ASP A 188 -28.44 8.66 -6.55
N ALA A 189 -29.52 9.38 -6.83
CA ALA A 189 -30.77 9.27 -6.08
C ALA A 189 -31.50 7.93 -6.31
N ARG A 190 -31.01 7.07 -7.23
CA ARG A 190 -31.71 5.87 -7.71
C ARG A 190 -30.94 4.56 -7.57
N PHE A 191 -30.11 4.38 -6.56
CA PHE A 191 -29.44 3.12 -6.22
C PHE A 191 -28.31 2.66 -7.15
N HIS A 192 -27.97 3.37 -8.22
CA HIS A 192 -26.82 3.02 -9.06
C HIS A 192 -25.61 3.87 -8.72
N ARG A 193 -24.55 3.20 -8.24
CA ARG A 193 -23.27 3.86 -8.00
C ARG A 193 -22.60 4.16 -9.34
N LYS A 194 -22.48 5.43 -9.67
CA LYS A 194 -21.80 5.88 -10.88
C LYS A 194 -20.43 6.44 -10.52
N GLU A 195 -19.40 5.93 -11.18
CA GLU A 195 -18.04 6.46 -11.03
C GLU A 195 -17.94 7.87 -11.61
N ARG A 196 -17.32 8.78 -10.86
CA ARG A 196 -17.01 10.13 -11.35
C ARG A 196 -15.93 10.09 -12.46
N PHE A 197 -15.04 9.12 -12.41
CA PHE A 197 -13.96 8.94 -13.37
C PHE A 197 -14.01 7.53 -13.95
N PRO A 198 -14.96 7.24 -14.83
CA PRO A 198 -15.06 5.93 -15.44
C PRO A 198 -13.79 5.62 -16.22
N LEU A 199 -13.23 4.46 -15.99
CA LEU A 199 -11.97 4.01 -16.58
C LEU A 199 -12.18 2.89 -17.58
N LEU A 200 -12.96 1.87 -17.19
CA LEU A 200 -13.19 0.69 -18.03
C LEU A 200 -14.18 1.01 -19.13
N LYS A 201 -13.91 0.57 -20.36
CA LYS A 201 -14.82 0.67 -21.49
C LYS A 201 -15.82 -0.49 -21.56
N THR A 202 -15.40 -1.63 -21.00
CA THR A 202 -16.19 -2.86 -20.93
C THR A 202 -16.14 -3.41 -19.52
N ASP A 203 -17.13 -4.21 -19.16
CA ASP A 203 -17.13 -4.92 -17.89
C ASP A 203 -15.95 -5.91 -17.84
N PRO A 204 -15.28 -6.04 -16.68
CA PRO A 204 -14.17 -6.95 -16.54
C PRO A 204 -14.64 -8.40 -16.63
N LEU A 205 -13.76 -9.26 -17.16
CA LEU A 205 -13.98 -10.69 -17.15
C LEU A 205 -14.14 -11.16 -15.71
N GLN A 206 -15.23 -11.87 -15.46
CA GLN A 206 -15.48 -12.54 -14.18
C GLN A 206 -15.23 -14.03 -14.33
N ARG A 207 -14.71 -14.65 -13.28
CA ARG A 207 -14.62 -16.11 -13.11
C ARG A 207 -15.30 -16.51 -11.83
N THR A 208 -15.73 -17.75 -11.74
CA THR A 208 -16.31 -18.32 -10.52
C THR A 208 -15.43 -19.44 -9.99
N ASP A 209 -15.29 -19.46 -8.67
CA ASP A 209 -14.70 -20.55 -7.92
C ASP A 209 -15.69 -20.93 -6.81
N GLY A 210 -16.33 -22.08 -6.97
CA GLY A 210 -17.51 -22.44 -6.18
C GLY A 210 -18.61 -21.40 -6.32
N CYS A 211 -19.04 -20.82 -5.22
CA CYS A 211 -20.08 -19.77 -5.16
C CYS A 211 -19.52 -18.34 -5.22
N ARG A 212 -18.21 -18.15 -5.34
CA ARG A 212 -17.58 -16.83 -5.36
C ARG A 212 -17.23 -16.41 -6.79
N ALA A 213 -17.74 -15.25 -7.21
CA ALA A 213 -17.25 -14.57 -8.41
C ALA A 213 -16.00 -13.75 -8.06
N TYR A 214 -15.01 -13.78 -8.93
CA TYR A 214 -13.80 -12.97 -8.79
C TYR A 214 -13.33 -12.44 -10.14
N THR A 215 -12.63 -11.32 -10.10
CA THR A 215 -12.00 -10.69 -11.27
C THR A 215 -10.54 -11.14 -11.33
N PRO A 216 -10.13 -11.96 -12.29
CA PRO A 216 -8.74 -12.41 -12.40
C PRO A 216 -7.85 -11.30 -12.93
N TYR A 217 -6.63 -11.22 -12.40
CA TYR A 217 -5.56 -10.34 -12.88
C TYR A 217 -4.19 -10.95 -12.62
N ALA A 218 -3.22 -10.58 -13.46
CA ALA A 218 -1.84 -11.04 -13.32
C ALA A 218 -1.12 -10.34 -12.17
N VAL A 219 -0.03 -10.94 -11.69
CA VAL A 219 0.81 -10.39 -10.59
C VAL A 219 1.37 -8.99 -10.88
N SER A 220 1.50 -8.61 -12.14
CA SER A 220 1.93 -7.26 -12.54
C SER A 220 0.99 -6.16 -12.02
N ALA A 221 -0.32 -6.42 -11.90
CA ALA A 221 -1.28 -5.44 -11.43
C ALA A 221 -1.05 -5.04 -9.95
N PRO A 222 -0.97 -5.96 -8.97
CA PRO A 222 -0.66 -5.59 -7.60
C PRO A 222 0.76 -5.01 -7.43
N MET A 223 1.74 -5.43 -8.23
CA MET A 223 3.06 -4.80 -8.26
C MET A 223 2.99 -3.34 -8.70
N GLN A 224 2.22 -3.03 -9.75
CA GLN A 224 1.99 -1.64 -10.20
C GLN A 224 1.22 -0.82 -9.16
N ALA A 225 0.22 -1.40 -8.49
CA ALA A 225 -0.51 -0.74 -7.42
C ALA A 225 0.41 -0.39 -6.25
N ALA A 226 1.28 -1.32 -5.85
CA ALA A 226 2.27 -1.07 -4.80
C ALA A 226 3.31 -0.03 -5.20
N ALA A 227 3.79 -0.03 -6.45
CA ALA A 227 4.69 1.00 -6.96
C ALA A 227 4.02 2.38 -6.96
N LEU A 228 2.73 2.46 -7.36
CA LEU A 228 1.97 3.71 -7.31
C LEU A 228 1.80 4.21 -5.87
N ALA A 229 1.48 3.32 -4.93
CA ALA A 229 1.37 3.66 -3.51
C ALA A 229 2.72 4.14 -2.95
N ALA A 230 3.81 3.44 -3.25
CA ALA A 230 5.16 3.81 -2.83
C ALA A 230 5.56 5.20 -3.34
N ASP A 231 5.27 5.53 -4.61
CA ASP A 231 5.54 6.87 -5.17
C ASP A 231 4.72 7.98 -4.49
N MET A 232 3.50 7.69 -4.05
CA MET A 232 2.70 8.66 -3.29
C MET A 232 3.24 8.85 -1.88
N VAL A 233 3.71 7.79 -1.24
CA VAL A 233 4.41 7.86 0.06
C VAL A 233 5.72 8.65 -0.08
N CYS A 234 6.49 8.43 -1.15
CA CYS A 234 7.69 9.20 -1.44
C CYS A 234 7.38 10.71 -1.63
N GLY A 235 6.29 11.04 -2.34
CA GLY A 235 5.82 12.42 -2.45
C GLY A 235 5.48 13.04 -1.09
N TRP A 236 4.78 12.30 -0.25
CA TRP A 236 4.49 12.74 1.13
C TRP A 236 5.75 12.98 1.96
N LEU A 237 6.74 12.09 1.87
CA LEU A 237 8.03 12.24 2.55
C LEU A 237 8.81 13.49 2.07
N GLN A 238 8.57 13.93 0.85
CA GLN A 238 9.11 15.16 0.27
C GLN A 238 8.27 16.40 0.58
N GLY A 239 7.14 16.24 1.31
CA GLY A 239 6.25 17.32 1.70
C GLY A 239 5.14 17.65 0.72
N ASP A 240 5.06 16.97 -0.44
CA ASP A 240 4.00 17.15 -1.43
C ASP A 240 3.52 15.81 -2.03
N PRO A 241 2.39 15.27 -1.56
CA PRO A 241 1.79 14.06 -2.12
C PRO A 241 1.04 14.30 -3.45
N SER A 242 1.09 15.52 -4.00
CA SER A 242 0.39 15.85 -5.26
C SER A 242 1.00 15.12 -6.47
N PRO A 243 0.18 14.80 -7.49
CA PRO A 243 -1.28 14.88 -7.49
C PRO A 243 -1.90 13.79 -6.59
N ARG A 244 -2.93 14.16 -5.83
CA ARG A 244 -3.55 13.30 -4.81
C ARG A 244 -4.40 12.16 -5.36
N PHE A 245 -4.87 12.26 -6.58
CA PHE A 245 -5.53 11.17 -7.29
C PHE A 245 -4.68 10.80 -8.50
N ARG A 246 -4.28 9.53 -8.56
CA ARG A 246 -3.42 9.02 -9.63
C ARG A 246 -3.98 7.75 -10.24
N THR A 247 -3.78 7.64 -11.55
CA THR A 247 -4.12 6.47 -12.35
C THR A 247 -2.90 6.06 -13.16
N ARG A 248 -2.61 4.77 -13.19
CA ARG A 248 -1.64 4.15 -14.11
C ARG A 248 -2.33 3.04 -14.86
N SER A 249 -2.33 3.13 -16.18
CA SER A 249 -2.85 2.09 -17.06
C SER A 249 -1.70 1.33 -17.70
N GLN A 250 -1.94 0.06 -18.02
CA GLN A 250 -1.03 -0.71 -18.87
C GLN A 250 -0.96 -0.03 -20.25
N GLU A 251 0.19 -0.13 -20.90
CA GLU A 251 0.48 0.60 -22.14
C GLU A 251 -0.54 0.33 -23.25
N ASN A 252 -0.97 -0.94 -23.38
CA ASN A 252 -1.90 -1.38 -24.42
C ASN A 252 -3.32 -1.63 -23.90
N ALA A 253 -3.66 -1.12 -22.71
CA ALA A 253 -4.99 -1.31 -22.15
C ALA A 253 -6.03 -0.47 -22.90
N ASP A 254 -7.14 -1.12 -23.29
CA ASP A 254 -8.28 -0.41 -23.90
C ASP A 254 -9.19 0.18 -22.83
N VAL A 255 -8.76 1.32 -22.29
CA VAL A 255 -9.43 2.03 -21.20
C VAL A 255 -9.59 3.52 -21.52
N TYR A 256 -10.48 4.21 -20.82
CA TYR A 256 -10.56 5.67 -20.87
C TYR A 256 -9.36 6.28 -20.15
N ARG A 257 -8.86 7.39 -20.68
CA ARG A 257 -7.75 8.12 -20.07
C ARG A 257 -8.25 8.94 -18.87
N VAL A 258 -7.81 8.57 -17.68
CA VAL A 258 -8.06 9.33 -16.45
C VAL A 258 -6.78 10.07 -16.07
N LYS A 259 -6.84 11.40 -15.95
CA LYS A 259 -5.67 12.24 -15.62
C LYS A 259 -5.34 12.16 -14.13
N ASN A 260 -4.05 12.20 -13.82
CA ASN A 260 -3.58 12.44 -12.45
C ASN A 260 -3.88 13.90 -12.08
N GLN A 261 -4.50 14.13 -10.91
CA GLN A 261 -4.99 15.45 -10.53
C GLN A 261 -5.22 15.57 -9.01
N ASN A 262 -5.23 16.80 -8.53
CA ASN A 262 -5.74 17.12 -7.20
C ASN A 262 -7.26 17.30 -7.31
N LEU A 263 -8.00 16.35 -6.77
CA LEU A 263 -9.45 16.38 -6.80
C LEU A 263 -9.98 17.35 -5.75
N THR A 264 -10.89 18.21 -6.15
CA THR A 264 -11.71 19.00 -5.23
C THR A 264 -12.82 18.13 -4.63
N ARG A 265 -13.31 18.54 -3.48
CA ARG A 265 -14.52 17.96 -2.89
C ARG A 265 -15.66 18.05 -3.91
N MET A 266 -16.48 17.04 -3.93
CA MET A 266 -17.68 17.03 -4.76
C MET A 266 -18.81 17.70 -4.01
N ASP A 267 -19.51 18.63 -4.68
CA ASP A 267 -20.70 19.27 -4.12
C ASP A 267 -21.75 18.21 -3.82
N GLY A 268 -22.34 18.28 -2.63
CA GLY A 268 -23.32 17.29 -2.18
C GLY A 268 -22.73 15.92 -1.84
N CYS A 269 -21.41 15.79 -1.67
CA CYS A 269 -20.81 14.52 -1.22
C CYS A 269 -21.40 14.10 0.13
N PRO A 270 -22.03 12.92 0.24
CA PRO A 270 -22.71 12.52 1.48
C PRO A 270 -21.77 12.26 2.65
N ALA A 271 -20.46 12.17 2.39
CA ALA A 271 -19.46 11.91 3.43
C ALA A 271 -18.75 13.18 3.90
N CYS A 272 -18.29 14.05 3.00
CA CYS A 272 -17.43 15.18 3.37
C CYS A 272 -18.05 16.56 3.10
N ALA A 273 -19.20 16.66 2.41
CA ALA A 273 -19.93 17.92 2.20
C ALA A 273 -20.96 18.19 3.31
N ARG A 274 -20.76 17.69 4.51
CA ARG A 274 -21.61 18.05 5.65
C ARG A 274 -21.37 19.52 6.00
N PRO A 275 -22.46 20.27 6.26
CA PRO A 275 -22.36 21.67 6.67
C PRO A 275 -21.61 21.87 7.98
#